data_6952ec7576b7d232311a3c5a81ccb74b
#
_entry.id   6952ec7576b7d232311a3c5a81ccb74b
#
_cell.length_a   1.000
_cell.length_b   1.000
_cell.length_c   1.000
_cell.angle_alpha   90.00
_cell.angle_beta   90.00
_cell.angle_gamma   90.00
#
_symmetry.space_group_name_H-M   'P 1'
#
loop_
_entity.id
_entity.type
_entity.pdbx_description
1 polymer ?
#
loop_
_entity_poly.entity_id
_entity_poly.type
_entity_poly.pdbx_seq_one_letter_code
_entity_poly.pdbx_strand_id
1 'polypeptide(L)'
;MDYHGVSLDILIYVVILVTVAAILIYHAIPFILGLCFYFSSIFATIYKRIAQLKSNHSDDTLEGPRKTLSYFWDLFGRIWHGYELHGLENIPEGPALLILYHGAVSIDHIIFVARFFILTHRMCVSAAHRYFFKIPGLQSILEVFSVIPGTKEECLDALKKGQVVAIAPGGAREALFSDDTYKLIWVHHKGFAQLAIDAKVPIIPMYTENVREAYRMPKERKLTRWLYETLGLSVTAPRGGLPVKLRTHIGEPIPYDPNTTAEELAEKTKTALQNLIQSHQQIPGSIWKALLARFDKPQKDD
;
A
#
# COMPACT_ATOMS: atom_id res chain seq x y z
N MET A 1 -12.19 -30.10 49.01
CA MET A 1 -11.69 -30.03 47.62
C MET A 1 -11.97 -28.65 47.10
N ASP A 2 -10.91 -27.85 46.94
CA ASP A 2 -11.03 -26.42 46.60
C ASP A 2 -11.35 -26.23 45.08
N TYR A 3 -12.63 -26.22 44.77
CA TYR A 3 -13.11 -25.92 43.40
C TYR A 3 -12.66 -24.54 42.91
N HIS A 4 -12.37 -23.59 43.83
CA HIS A 4 -11.89 -22.25 43.46
C HIS A 4 -10.46 -22.22 42.91
N GLY A 5 -9.56 -23.08 43.42
CA GLY A 5 -8.18 -23.17 42.93
C GLY A 5 -8.09 -23.73 41.53
N VAL A 6 -8.82 -24.81 41.24
CA VAL A 6 -8.84 -25.46 39.93
C VAL A 6 -9.43 -24.49 38.83
N SER A 7 -10.42 -23.68 39.18
CA SER A 7 -11.01 -22.68 38.27
C SER A 7 -10.02 -21.56 37.92
N LEU A 8 -9.21 -21.13 38.90
CA LEU A 8 -8.23 -20.04 38.67
C LEU A 8 -7.07 -20.54 37.81
N ASP A 9 -6.57 -21.76 38.03
CA ASP A 9 -5.50 -22.34 37.21
C ASP A 9 -5.93 -22.55 35.77
N ILE A 10 -7.13 -23.05 35.55
CA ILE A 10 -7.69 -23.17 34.16
C ILE A 10 -7.79 -21.83 33.48
N LEU A 11 -8.25 -20.79 34.20
CA LEU A 11 -8.34 -19.45 33.63
C LEU A 11 -6.95 -18.90 33.24
N ILE A 12 -5.94 -19.10 34.11
CA ILE A 12 -4.56 -18.70 33.85
C ILE A 12 -4.03 -19.43 32.58
N TYR A 13 -4.22 -20.74 32.46
CA TYR A 13 -3.79 -21.51 31.31
C TYR A 13 -4.47 -21.03 30.02
N VAL A 14 -5.78 -20.75 30.05
CA VAL A 14 -6.52 -20.22 28.89
C VAL A 14 -5.98 -18.85 28.48
N VAL A 15 -5.73 -17.94 29.44
CA VAL A 15 -5.17 -16.62 29.16
C VAL A 15 -3.77 -16.73 28.55
N ILE A 16 -2.91 -17.61 29.10
CA ILE A 16 -1.57 -17.85 28.54
C ILE A 16 -1.67 -18.40 27.12
N LEU A 17 -2.51 -19.41 26.90
CA LEU A 17 -2.68 -20.02 25.58
C LEU A 17 -3.17 -19.00 24.53
N VAL A 18 -4.18 -18.20 24.87
CA VAL A 18 -4.72 -17.16 23.99
C VAL A 18 -3.66 -16.10 23.69
N THR A 19 -2.89 -15.71 24.71
CA THR A 19 -1.82 -14.71 24.54
C THR A 19 -0.71 -15.24 23.63
N VAL A 20 -0.26 -16.47 23.83
CA VAL A 20 0.76 -17.11 22.97
C VAL A 20 0.23 -17.26 21.55
N ALA A 21 -1.02 -17.71 21.36
CA ALA A 21 -1.63 -17.82 20.05
C ALA A 21 -1.72 -16.46 19.35
N ALA A 22 -2.12 -15.40 20.04
CA ALA A 22 -2.17 -14.04 19.51
C ALA A 22 -0.77 -13.53 19.07
N ILE A 23 0.26 -13.80 19.86
CA ILE A 23 1.65 -13.44 19.52
C ILE A 23 2.10 -14.20 18.24
N LEU A 24 1.83 -15.50 18.18
CA LEU A 24 2.19 -16.32 17.02
C LEU A 24 1.47 -15.84 15.75
N ILE A 25 0.18 -15.58 15.83
CA ILE A 25 -0.63 -15.06 14.72
C ILE A 25 -0.08 -13.70 14.26
N TYR A 26 0.20 -12.79 15.19
CA TYR A 26 0.73 -11.46 14.89
C TYR A 26 2.05 -11.49 14.09
N HIS A 27 2.86 -12.52 14.23
CA HIS A 27 4.09 -12.70 13.47
C HIS A 27 3.90 -13.51 12.19
N ALA A 28 2.91 -14.42 12.16
CA ALA A 28 2.66 -15.29 11.02
C ALA A 28 1.92 -14.61 9.86
N ILE A 29 1.01 -13.66 10.16
CA ILE A 29 0.18 -13.04 9.12
C ILE A 29 0.99 -12.34 8.01
N PRO A 30 2.04 -11.54 8.29
CA PRO A 30 2.83 -10.93 7.22
C PRO A 30 3.48 -11.97 6.29
N PHE A 31 3.89 -13.10 6.85
CA PHE A 31 4.46 -14.21 6.09
C PHE A 31 3.39 -14.89 5.22
N ILE A 32 2.20 -15.15 5.79
CA ILE A 32 1.07 -15.72 5.05
C ILE A 32 0.67 -14.82 3.88
N LEU A 33 0.62 -13.49 4.09
CA LEU A 33 0.34 -12.53 3.02
C LEU A 33 1.42 -12.53 1.94
N GLY A 34 2.70 -12.64 2.33
CA GLY A 34 3.78 -12.82 1.38
C GLY A 34 3.61 -14.08 0.53
N LEU A 35 3.19 -15.20 1.14
CA LEU A 35 2.83 -16.43 0.41
C LEU A 35 1.62 -16.22 -0.51
N CYS A 36 0.56 -15.56 -0.06
CA CYS A 36 -0.61 -15.25 -0.90
C CYS A 36 -0.20 -14.42 -2.12
N PHE A 37 0.68 -13.44 -1.94
CA PHE A 37 1.21 -12.63 -3.04
C PHE A 37 2.03 -13.48 -4.02
N TYR A 38 2.85 -14.39 -3.50
CA TYR A 38 3.66 -15.31 -4.31
C TYR A 38 2.78 -16.31 -5.07
N PHE A 39 1.75 -16.90 -4.42
CA PHE A 39 0.78 -17.76 -5.10
C PHE A 39 -0.02 -17.01 -6.18
N SER A 40 -0.37 -15.75 -5.93
CA SER A 40 -0.98 -14.88 -6.95
C SER A 40 -0.06 -14.73 -8.18
N SER A 41 1.25 -14.64 -7.98
CA SER A 41 2.22 -14.57 -9.07
C SER A 41 2.33 -15.89 -9.84
N ILE A 42 2.33 -17.02 -9.14
CA ILE A 42 2.31 -18.35 -9.77
C ILE A 42 1.05 -18.51 -10.62
N PHE A 43 -0.11 -18.16 -10.07
CA PHE A 43 -1.38 -18.18 -10.81
C PHE A 43 -1.31 -17.34 -12.09
N ALA A 44 -0.84 -16.10 -11.98
CA ALA A 44 -0.66 -15.21 -13.15
C ALA A 44 0.27 -15.83 -14.20
N THR A 45 1.38 -16.45 -13.77
CA THR A 45 2.34 -17.12 -14.67
C THR A 45 1.72 -18.29 -15.40
N ILE A 46 0.99 -19.16 -14.68
CA ILE A 46 0.33 -20.33 -15.25
C ILE A 46 -0.75 -19.87 -16.25
N TYR A 47 -1.57 -18.92 -15.86
CA TYR A 47 -2.63 -18.40 -16.73
C TYR A 47 -2.06 -17.82 -18.02
N LYS A 48 -1.01 -16.99 -17.92
CA LYS A 48 -0.31 -16.39 -19.08
C LYS A 48 0.21 -17.47 -20.03
N ARG A 49 0.83 -18.53 -19.48
CA ARG A 49 1.32 -19.67 -20.29
C ARG A 49 0.19 -20.41 -21.00
N ILE A 50 -0.92 -20.70 -20.29
CA ILE A 50 -2.09 -21.36 -20.88
C ILE A 50 -2.72 -20.48 -21.99
N ALA A 51 -2.85 -19.18 -21.74
CA ALA A 51 -3.39 -18.25 -22.73
C ALA A 51 -2.53 -18.20 -23.99
N GLN A 52 -1.21 -18.15 -23.85
CA GLN A 52 -0.25 -18.18 -24.98
C GLN A 52 -0.32 -19.49 -25.79
N LEU A 53 -0.60 -20.63 -25.14
CA LEU A 53 -0.76 -21.91 -25.84
C LEU A 53 -2.09 -22.04 -26.59
N LYS A 54 -3.13 -21.33 -26.13
CA LYS A 54 -4.48 -21.39 -26.73
C LYS A 54 -4.72 -20.40 -27.87
N SER A 55 -3.95 -19.32 -27.92
CA SER A 55 -4.17 -18.22 -28.85
C SER A 55 -2.89 -17.86 -29.58
N ASN A 56 -2.91 -17.97 -30.92
CA ASN A 56 -1.86 -17.42 -31.77
C ASN A 56 -1.92 -15.89 -31.88
N HIS A 57 -2.99 -15.25 -31.39
CA HIS A 57 -3.21 -13.81 -31.43
C HIS A 57 -4.17 -13.40 -30.31
N SER A 58 -3.68 -12.92 -29.19
CA SER A 58 -4.49 -12.12 -28.28
C SER A 58 -3.64 -11.03 -27.63
N ASP A 59 -4.04 -9.81 -27.90
CA ASP A 59 -3.37 -8.59 -27.43
C ASP A 59 -3.43 -8.37 -25.91
N ASP A 60 -4.22 -9.12 -25.15
CA ASP A 60 -4.26 -8.97 -23.69
C ASP A 60 -4.33 -10.29 -22.91
N THR A 61 -3.19 -10.98 -22.84
CA THR A 61 -3.05 -12.17 -22.00
C THR A 61 -3.11 -11.86 -20.50
N LEU A 62 -3.13 -10.58 -20.09
CA LEU A 62 -3.14 -10.13 -18.71
C LEU A 62 -4.53 -9.77 -18.19
N GLU A 63 -5.53 -9.55 -19.04
CA GLU A 63 -6.87 -9.12 -18.61
C GLU A 63 -7.52 -10.11 -17.65
N GLY A 64 -7.49 -11.40 -17.96
CA GLY A 64 -8.06 -12.43 -17.11
C GLY A 64 -7.39 -12.50 -15.72
N PRO A 65 -6.06 -12.65 -15.62
CA PRO A 65 -5.36 -12.60 -14.34
C PRO A 65 -5.60 -11.29 -13.58
N ARG A 66 -5.57 -10.15 -14.27
CA ARG A 66 -5.81 -8.83 -13.69
C ARG A 66 -7.18 -8.75 -13.03
N LYS A 67 -8.22 -9.15 -13.75
CA LYS A 67 -9.59 -9.17 -13.23
C LYS A 67 -9.72 -10.10 -12.01
N THR A 68 -9.24 -11.34 -12.13
CA THR A 68 -9.35 -12.35 -11.06
C THR A 68 -8.61 -11.91 -9.80
N LEU A 69 -7.36 -11.45 -9.94
CA LEU A 69 -6.54 -11.03 -8.80
C LEU A 69 -7.04 -9.72 -8.20
N SER A 70 -7.57 -8.80 -9.00
CA SER A 70 -8.19 -7.58 -8.47
C SER A 70 -9.42 -7.91 -7.61
N TYR A 71 -10.30 -8.81 -8.06
CA TYR A 71 -11.42 -9.27 -7.23
C TYR A 71 -10.97 -9.97 -5.94
N PHE A 72 -9.91 -10.78 -6.01
CA PHE A 72 -9.36 -11.45 -4.82
C PHE A 72 -8.83 -10.45 -3.79
N TRP A 73 -7.99 -9.50 -4.19
CA TRP A 73 -7.40 -8.52 -3.28
C TRP A 73 -8.40 -7.48 -2.79
N ASP A 74 -9.39 -7.08 -3.61
CA ASP A 74 -10.49 -6.22 -3.17
C ASP A 74 -11.36 -6.94 -2.13
N LEU A 75 -11.72 -8.20 -2.37
CA LEU A 75 -12.49 -9.01 -1.42
C LEU A 75 -11.74 -9.20 -0.11
N PHE A 76 -10.42 -9.49 -0.17
CA PHE A 76 -9.57 -9.55 1.00
C PHE A 76 -9.60 -8.22 1.78
N GLY A 77 -9.43 -7.09 1.08
CA GLY A 77 -9.48 -5.76 1.70
C GLY A 77 -10.81 -5.50 2.41
N ARG A 78 -11.93 -5.80 1.78
CA ARG A 78 -13.26 -5.61 2.36
C ARG A 78 -13.55 -6.53 3.54
N ILE A 79 -13.21 -7.81 3.43
CA ILE A 79 -13.47 -8.78 4.51
C ILE A 79 -12.50 -8.58 5.66
N TRP A 80 -11.18 -8.51 5.39
CA TRP A 80 -10.18 -8.48 6.44
C TRP A 80 -10.04 -7.10 7.08
N HIS A 81 -10.01 -6.04 6.26
CA HIS A 81 -9.79 -4.66 6.72
C HIS A 81 -11.05 -3.79 6.71
N GLY A 82 -12.20 -4.27 6.20
CA GLY A 82 -13.37 -3.42 5.97
C GLY A 82 -13.03 -2.19 5.13
N TYR A 83 -12.24 -2.41 4.10
CA TYR A 83 -11.67 -1.36 3.26
C TYR A 83 -12.74 -0.45 2.65
N GLU A 84 -12.50 0.85 2.74
CA GLU A 84 -13.30 1.90 2.12
C GLU A 84 -12.38 2.80 1.28
N LEU A 85 -12.95 3.37 0.20
CA LEU A 85 -12.26 4.28 -0.71
C LEU A 85 -13.12 5.53 -0.88
N HIS A 86 -12.57 6.69 -0.53
CA HIS A 86 -13.22 7.99 -0.57
C HIS A 86 -12.47 8.96 -1.49
N GLY A 87 -13.19 9.85 -2.16
CA GLY A 87 -12.61 10.86 -3.05
C GLY A 87 -12.15 10.32 -4.40
N LEU A 88 -12.71 9.19 -4.88
CA LEU A 88 -12.34 8.61 -6.17
C LEU A 88 -12.55 9.59 -7.32
N GLU A 89 -13.55 10.45 -7.22
CA GLU A 89 -13.90 11.53 -8.16
C GLU A 89 -12.78 12.57 -8.34
N ASN A 90 -11.87 12.67 -7.39
CA ASN A 90 -10.69 13.54 -7.48
C ASN A 90 -9.63 13.03 -8.47
N ILE A 91 -9.71 11.77 -8.92
CA ILE A 91 -8.84 11.24 -9.94
C ILE A 91 -9.43 11.53 -11.32
N PRO A 92 -8.79 12.39 -12.15
CA PRO A 92 -9.30 12.73 -13.47
C PRO A 92 -9.31 11.51 -14.40
N GLU A 93 -10.11 11.57 -15.47
CA GLU A 93 -10.09 10.55 -16.52
C GLU A 93 -8.74 10.50 -17.26
N GLY A 94 -8.03 11.62 -17.32
CA GLY A 94 -6.69 11.74 -17.90
C GLY A 94 -5.56 11.26 -16.99
N PRO A 95 -4.31 11.53 -17.39
CA PRO A 95 -3.13 11.19 -16.61
C PRO A 95 -3.05 12.04 -15.34
N ALA A 96 -2.58 11.43 -14.25
CA ALA A 96 -2.37 12.09 -12.98
C ALA A 96 -1.27 11.38 -12.19
N LEU A 97 -0.64 12.11 -11.27
CA LEU A 97 0.37 11.59 -10.38
C LEU A 97 -0.19 11.49 -8.96
N LEU A 98 -0.46 10.27 -8.49
CA LEU A 98 -0.86 10.01 -7.10
C LEU A 98 0.38 10.00 -6.20
N ILE A 99 0.35 10.81 -5.15
CA ILE A 99 1.41 10.86 -4.14
C ILE A 99 0.88 10.32 -2.83
N LEU A 100 1.49 9.24 -2.37
CA LEU A 100 0.99 8.48 -1.22
C LEU A 100 1.98 8.39 -0.07
N TYR A 101 1.45 8.24 1.15
CA TYR A 101 2.19 7.85 2.33
C TYR A 101 2.53 6.36 2.27
N HIS A 102 3.80 6.00 2.57
CA HIS A 102 4.23 4.61 2.53
C HIS A 102 4.07 3.92 3.89
N GLY A 103 3.09 3.02 4.02
CA GLY A 103 2.95 2.14 5.17
C GLY A 103 4.15 1.19 5.37
N ALA A 104 4.17 0.44 6.46
CA ALA A 104 5.22 -0.57 6.71
C ALA A 104 5.19 -1.70 5.67
N VAL A 105 4.00 -2.06 5.21
CA VAL A 105 3.70 -2.98 4.10
C VAL A 105 2.67 -2.28 3.24
N SER A 106 2.87 -2.27 1.92
CA SER A 106 1.97 -1.58 0.97
C SER A 106 0.71 -2.39 0.63
N ILE A 107 0.11 -3.04 1.63
CA ILE A 107 -1.12 -3.83 1.41
C ILE A 107 -2.30 -2.94 1.05
N ASP A 108 -2.38 -1.77 1.66
CA ASP A 108 -3.36 -0.74 1.36
C ASP A 108 -3.30 -0.31 -0.11
N HIS A 109 -2.10 -0.14 -0.65
CA HIS A 109 -1.91 0.21 -2.05
C HIS A 109 -2.32 -0.92 -3.01
N ILE A 110 -2.02 -2.19 -2.68
CA ILE A 110 -2.47 -3.35 -3.47
C ILE A 110 -4.00 -3.39 -3.52
N ILE A 111 -4.66 -3.20 -2.37
CA ILE A 111 -6.13 -3.16 -2.27
C ILE A 111 -6.68 -1.97 -3.05
N PHE A 112 -6.05 -0.80 -2.95
CA PHE A 112 -6.42 0.39 -3.71
C PHE A 112 -6.36 0.15 -5.22
N VAL A 113 -5.24 -0.36 -5.74
CA VAL A 113 -5.08 -0.63 -7.19
C VAL A 113 -6.11 -1.63 -7.69
N ALA A 114 -6.39 -2.68 -6.90
CA ALA A 114 -7.42 -3.66 -7.21
C ALA A 114 -8.82 -3.02 -7.26
N ARG A 115 -9.17 -2.21 -6.25
CA ARG A 115 -10.45 -1.51 -6.15
C ARG A 115 -10.60 -0.47 -7.25
N PHE A 116 -9.56 0.31 -7.52
CA PHE A 116 -9.51 1.30 -8.60
C PHE A 116 -9.80 0.64 -9.96
N PHE A 117 -9.14 -0.49 -10.26
CA PHE A 117 -9.39 -1.23 -11.49
C PHE A 117 -10.85 -1.73 -11.60
N ILE A 118 -11.41 -2.28 -10.51
CA ILE A 118 -12.79 -2.77 -10.52
C ILE A 118 -13.80 -1.65 -10.78
N LEU A 119 -13.58 -0.46 -10.19
CA LEU A 119 -14.51 0.66 -10.30
C LEU A 119 -14.37 1.47 -11.60
N THR A 120 -13.14 1.57 -12.13
CA THR A 120 -12.87 2.48 -13.27
C THR A 120 -12.49 1.75 -14.55
N HIS A 121 -12.22 0.45 -14.49
CA HIS A 121 -11.62 -0.34 -15.58
C HIS A 121 -10.27 0.20 -16.08
N ARG A 122 -9.63 1.06 -15.31
CA ARG A 122 -8.30 1.64 -15.57
C ARG A 122 -7.27 1.05 -14.62
N MET A 123 -6.03 0.92 -15.09
CA MET A 123 -4.92 0.54 -14.19
C MET A 123 -4.24 1.79 -13.63
N CYS A 124 -3.95 1.75 -12.33
CA CYS A 124 -3.01 2.66 -11.71
C CYS A 124 -1.61 2.03 -11.79
N VAL A 125 -0.70 2.67 -12.50
CA VAL A 125 0.70 2.23 -12.61
C VAL A 125 1.43 2.57 -11.31
N SER A 126 2.07 1.58 -10.70
CA SER A 126 2.73 1.74 -9.40
C SER A 126 4.24 1.76 -9.56
N ALA A 127 4.89 2.83 -9.13
CA ALA A 127 6.35 2.91 -9.12
C ALA A 127 6.92 2.13 -7.90
N ALA A 128 7.76 1.13 -8.15
CA ALA A 128 8.38 0.33 -7.11
C ALA A 128 9.91 0.32 -7.21
N HIS A 129 10.57 -0.05 -6.11
CA HIS A 129 12.02 -0.16 -6.10
C HIS A 129 12.49 -1.32 -6.99
N ARG A 130 13.56 -1.12 -7.76
CA ARG A 130 14.13 -2.11 -8.70
C ARG A 130 14.42 -3.48 -8.09
N TYR A 131 14.59 -3.56 -6.77
CA TYR A 131 14.81 -4.82 -6.06
C TYR A 131 13.68 -5.84 -6.31
N PHE A 132 12.41 -5.39 -6.34
CA PHE A 132 11.27 -6.28 -6.53
C PHE A 132 11.30 -7.03 -7.86
N PHE A 133 11.86 -6.42 -8.91
CA PHE A 133 12.00 -7.03 -10.23
C PHE A 133 13.12 -8.07 -10.31
N LYS A 134 13.97 -8.15 -9.27
CA LYS A 134 15.04 -9.16 -9.16
C LYS A 134 14.60 -10.39 -8.35
N ILE A 135 13.43 -10.34 -7.69
CA ILE A 135 12.94 -11.46 -6.90
C ILE A 135 12.35 -12.51 -7.86
N PRO A 136 12.89 -13.74 -7.88
CA PRO A 136 12.38 -14.80 -8.75
C PRO A 136 10.89 -15.06 -8.48
N GLY A 137 10.13 -15.20 -9.54
CA GLY A 137 8.70 -15.54 -9.46
C GLY A 137 7.75 -14.38 -9.21
N LEU A 138 8.20 -13.15 -8.92
CA LEU A 138 7.31 -12.00 -8.73
C LEU A 138 6.97 -11.25 -10.02
N GLN A 139 7.69 -11.48 -11.10
CA GLN A 139 7.54 -10.69 -12.33
C GLN A 139 6.10 -10.68 -12.85
N SER A 140 5.41 -11.82 -12.86
CA SER A 140 4.04 -11.92 -13.40
C SER A 140 3.02 -11.12 -12.60
N ILE A 141 3.12 -11.09 -11.27
CA ILE A 141 2.20 -10.28 -10.45
C ILE A 141 2.50 -8.78 -10.59
N LEU A 142 3.77 -8.40 -10.75
CA LEU A 142 4.16 -7.01 -11.01
C LEU A 142 3.58 -6.53 -12.35
N GLU A 143 3.65 -7.36 -13.40
CA GLU A 143 3.04 -7.06 -14.70
C GLU A 143 1.51 -6.95 -14.61
N VAL A 144 0.84 -7.88 -13.90
CA VAL A 144 -0.63 -7.87 -13.72
C VAL A 144 -1.09 -6.57 -13.08
N PHE A 145 -0.40 -6.09 -12.04
CA PHE A 145 -0.73 -4.85 -11.34
C PHE A 145 -0.02 -3.61 -11.91
N SER A 146 0.55 -3.71 -13.12
CA SER A 146 1.21 -2.60 -13.81
C SER A 146 2.26 -1.91 -12.93
N VAL A 147 3.04 -2.71 -12.19
CA VAL A 147 4.16 -2.18 -11.39
C VAL A 147 5.36 -1.98 -12.28
N ILE A 148 5.94 -0.78 -12.23
CA ILE A 148 7.14 -0.41 -13.01
C ILE A 148 8.30 -0.05 -12.07
N PRO A 149 9.56 -0.18 -12.54
CA PRO A 149 10.67 0.45 -11.84
C PRO A 149 10.45 1.96 -11.74
N GLY A 150 10.67 2.53 -10.56
CA GLY A 150 10.39 3.95 -10.30
C GLY A 150 11.45 4.89 -10.90
N THR A 151 11.85 4.68 -12.16
CA THR A 151 12.72 5.62 -12.86
C THR A 151 11.92 6.78 -13.43
N LYS A 152 12.58 7.94 -13.61
CA LYS A 152 11.93 9.11 -14.17
C LYS A 152 11.39 8.82 -15.58
N GLU A 153 12.16 8.10 -16.39
CA GLU A 153 11.84 7.79 -17.77
C GLU A 153 10.59 6.93 -17.88
N GLU A 154 10.50 5.85 -17.09
CA GLU A 154 9.37 4.92 -17.11
C GLU A 154 8.09 5.56 -16.56
N CYS A 155 8.20 6.35 -15.48
CA CYS A 155 7.06 7.10 -14.94
C CYS A 155 6.57 8.17 -15.93
N LEU A 156 7.48 8.89 -16.60
CA LEU A 156 7.13 9.89 -17.60
C LEU A 156 6.45 9.27 -18.83
N ASP A 157 6.94 8.12 -19.28
CA ASP A 157 6.34 7.36 -20.39
C ASP A 157 4.92 6.90 -20.05
N ALA A 158 4.70 6.38 -18.85
CA ALA A 158 3.37 5.99 -18.37
C ALA A 158 2.40 7.19 -18.32
N LEU A 159 2.83 8.33 -17.79
CA LEU A 159 2.02 9.56 -17.76
C LEU A 159 1.70 10.08 -19.18
N LYS A 160 2.68 10.05 -20.10
CA LYS A 160 2.47 10.43 -21.51
C LYS A 160 1.50 9.51 -22.24
N LYS A 161 1.39 8.25 -21.82
CA LYS A 161 0.39 7.29 -22.32
C LYS A 161 -1.01 7.51 -21.72
N GLY A 162 -1.21 8.55 -20.94
CA GLY A 162 -2.50 8.87 -20.32
C GLY A 162 -2.82 8.08 -19.06
N GLN A 163 -1.83 7.42 -18.46
CA GLN A 163 -2.03 6.57 -17.28
C GLN A 163 -1.94 7.37 -16.00
N VAL A 164 -2.62 6.87 -14.95
CA VAL A 164 -2.43 7.31 -13.57
C VAL A 164 -1.22 6.60 -13.00
N VAL A 165 -0.28 7.36 -12.42
CA VAL A 165 0.96 6.82 -11.82
C VAL A 165 0.97 7.11 -10.34
N ALA A 166 1.24 6.10 -9.51
CA ALA A 166 1.33 6.21 -8.06
C ALA A 166 2.79 6.12 -7.57
N ILE A 167 3.20 7.07 -6.76
CA ILE A 167 4.55 7.17 -6.18
C ILE A 167 4.46 7.47 -4.69
N ALA A 168 5.26 6.76 -3.89
CA ALA A 168 5.51 7.11 -2.50
C ALA A 168 6.89 7.79 -2.38
N PRO A 169 6.97 9.12 -2.20
CA PRO A 169 8.25 9.83 -2.17
C PRO A 169 9.17 9.40 -1.02
N GLY A 170 8.59 9.00 0.12
CA GLY A 170 9.34 8.47 1.26
C GLY A 170 9.92 7.07 1.03
N GLY A 171 9.31 6.30 0.12
CA GLY A 171 9.75 4.97 -0.31
C GLY A 171 10.09 4.03 0.84
N ALA A 172 11.10 3.19 0.64
CA ALA A 172 11.55 2.21 1.63
C ALA A 172 12.01 2.87 2.95
N ARG A 173 12.51 4.12 2.92
CA ARG A 173 12.91 4.84 4.14
C ARG A 173 11.72 5.16 5.02
N GLU A 174 10.63 5.63 4.45
CA GLU A 174 9.38 5.90 5.15
C GLU A 174 8.75 4.60 5.67
N ALA A 175 8.71 3.55 4.84
CA ALA A 175 8.25 2.22 5.22
C ALA A 175 8.97 1.71 6.48
N LEU A 176 10.30 1.80 6.49
CA LEU A 176 11.15 1.27 7.56
C LEU A 176 11.17 2.14 8.82
N PHE A 177 11.15 3.46 8.70
CA PHE A 177 11.51 4.37 9.80
C PHE A 177 10.40 5.30 10.26
N SER A 178 9.26 5.39 9.56
CA SER A 178 8.06 6.04 10.09
C SER A 178 7.34 5.12 11.09
N ASP A 179 6.57 5.71 11.99
CA ASP A 179 5.88 5.03 13.10
C ASP A 179 4.43 5.52 13.25
N ASP A 180 3.85 5.30 14.42
CA ASP A 180 2.49 5.70 14.77
C ASP A 180 2.28 7.22 14.91
N THR A 181 3.31 8.03 14.70
CA THR A 181 3.21 9.49 14.55
C THR A 181 2.93 9.93 13.12
N TYR A 182 2.98 9.02 12.14
CA TYR A 182 2.72 9.27 10.73
C TYR A 182 3.54 10.41 10.11
N LYS A 183 4.74 10.62 10.62
CA LYS A 183 5.65 11.64 10.10
C LYS A 183 6.11 11.27 8.69
N LEU A 184 5.96 12.21 7.75
CA LEU A 184 6.51 12.08 6.41
C LEU A 184 8.05 12.11 6.45
N ILE A 185 8.70 11.11 5.85
CA ILE A 185 10.16 10.98 5.78
C ILE A 185 10.60 11.18 4.33
N TRP A 186 10.44 12.38 3.84
CA TRP A 186 10.85 12.78 2.50
C TRP A 186 12.21 13.49 2.58
N VAL A 187 13.27 12.80 2.18
CA VAL A 187 14.63 13.38 2.18
C VAL A 187 14.94 13.84 0.77
N HIS A 188 14.95 15.17 0.56
CA HIS A 188 15.31 15.84 -0.71
C HIS A 188 14.56 15.33 -1.97
N HIS A 189 13.35 14.81 -1.82
CA HIS A 189 12.62 14.22 -2.93
C HIS A 189 11.72 15.25 -3.63
N LYS A 190 12.31 16.03 -4.54
CA LYS A 190 11.57 16.86 -5.50
C LYS A 190 11.40 16.18 -6.87
N GLY A 191 11.92 14.96 -7.04
CA GLY A 191 11.88 14.24 -8.32
C GLY A 191 10.47 13.97 -8.83
N PHE A 192 9.52 13.67 -7.94
CA PHE A 192 8.13 13.48 -8.31
C PHE A 192 7.44 14.78 -8.76
N ALA A 193 7.80 15.92 -8.13
CA ALA A 193 7.27 17.22 -8.52
C ALA A 193 7.81 17.64 -9.90
N GLN A 194 9.11 17.42 -10.14
CA GLN A 194 9.69 17.63 -11.47
C GLN A 194 9.03 16.72 -12.52
N LEU A 195 8.73 15.47 -12.18
CA LEU A 195 8.03 14.54 -13.07
C LEU A 195 6.62 15.06 -13.45
N ALA A 196 5.87 15.58 -12.47
CA ALA A 196 4.54 16.16 -12.72
C ALA A 196 4.61 17.40 -13.63
N ILE A 197 5.63 18.25 -13.43
CA ILE A 197 5.89 19.44 -14.27
C ILE A 197 6.25 19.00 -15.70
N ASP A 198 7.16 18.06 -15.85
CA ASP A 198 7.60 17.56 -17.16
C ASP A 198 6.47 16.88 -17.94
N ALA A 199 5.58 16.19 -17.23
CA ALA A 199 4.41 15.53 -17.80
C ALA A 199 3.19 16.45 -17.95
N LYS A 200 3.19 17.65 -17.33
CA LYS A 200 2.09 18.62 -17.29
C LYS A 200 0.79 18.00 -16.72
N VAL A 201 0.92 17.24 -15.64
CA VAL A 201 -0.21 16.55 -15.00
C VAL A 201 -0.46 17.06 -13.58
N PRO A 202 -1.69 16.94 -13.06
CA PRO A 202 -1.99 17.26 -11.67
C PRO A 202 -1.34 16.24 -10.72
N ILE A 203 -1.04 16.69 -9.50
CA ILE A 203 -0.68 15.83 -8.37
C ILE A 203 -1.89 15.66 -7.47
N ILE A 204 -2.13 14.42 -7.02
CA ILE A 204 -3.23 14.07 -6.15
C ILE A 204 -2.66 13.39 -4.90
N PRO A 205 -2.80 13.98 -3.71
CA PRO A 205 -2.37 13.35 -2.47
C PRO A 205 -3.32 12.21 -2.11
N MET A 206 -2.76 11.09 -1.67
CA MET A 206 -3.52 9.92 -1.23
C MET A 206 -2.99 9.39 0.09
N TYR A 207 -3.90 9.09 1.01
CA TYR A 207 -3.56 8.57 2.32
C TYR A 207 -4.52 7.44 2.73
N THR A 208 -4.00 6.41 3.41
CA THR A 208 -4.82 5.35 4.00
C THR A 208 -4.69 5.35 5.51
N GLU A 209 -5.84 5.47 6.21
CA GLU A 209 -5.89 5.39 7.66
C GLU A 209 -5.42 4.04 8.19
N ASN A 210 -4.81 4.06 9.37
CA ASN A 210 -4.44 2.90 10.17
C ASN A 210 -3.42 1.95 9.53
N VAL A 211 -2.68 2.38 8.50
CA VAL A 211 -1.67 1.52 7.84
C VAL A 211 -0.54 1.11 8.80
N ARG A 212 -0.24 1.95 9.83
CA ARG A 212 0.77 1.64 10.86
C ARG A 212 0.20 0.80 12.00
N GLU A 213 -1.12 0.79 12.17
CA GLU A 213 -1.83 -0.10 13.08
C GLU A 213 -2.01 -1.48 12.48
N ALA A 214 -2.19 -1.56 11.15
CA ALA A 214 -2.21 -2.83 10.41
C ALA A 214 -0.86 -3.53 10.47
N TYR A 215 0.22 -2.81 10.12
CA TYR A 215 1.58 -3.36 10.07
C TYR A 215 2.58 -2.40 10.68
N ARG A 216 3.48 -2.93 11.52
CA ARG A 216 4.53 -2.17 12.19
C ARG A 216 5.91 -2.74 11.88
N MET A 217 6.90 -1.87 11.81
CA MET A 217 8.30 -2.28 11.82
C MET A 217 8.80 -2.42 13.26
N PRO A 218 9.72 -3.35 13.56
CA PRO A 218 10.32 -3.46 14.89
C PRO A 218 10.99 -2.15 15.33
N LYS A 219 10.89 -1.82 16.63
CA LYS A 219 11.46 -0.57 17.18
C LYS A 219 12.99 -0.56 17.21
N GLU A 220 13.63 -1.73 17.37
CA GLU A 220 15.08 -1.85 17.38
C GLU A 220 15.65 -1.79 15.97
N ARG A 221 16.26 -0.65 15.63
CA ARG A 221 16.54 -0.31 14.21
C ARG A 221 17.99 0.01 13.90
N LYS A 222 18.93 -0.11 14.87
CA LYS A 222 20.33 0.24 14.61
C LYS A 222 20.93 -0.61 13.47
N LEU A 223 20.76 -1.93 13.55
CA LEU A 223 21.24 -2.85 12.49
C LEU A 223 20.49 -2.65 11.18
N THR A 224 19.15 -2.56 11.21
CA THR A 224 18.32 -2.31 10.02
C THR A 224 18.68 -0.99 9.35
N ARG A 225 18.91 0.06 10.14
CA ARG A 225 19.34 1.36 9.63
C ARG A 225 20.70 1.28 9.01
N TRP A 226 21.66 0.64 9.66
CA TRP A 226 23.01 0.45 9.13
C TRP A 226 22.99 -0.36 7.81
N LEU A 227 22.25 -1.47 7.76
CA LEU A 227 22.07 -2.27 6.55
C LEU A 227 21.46 -1.46 5.40
N TYR A 228 20.43 -0.66 5.71
CA TYR A 228 19.77 0.16 4.71
C TYR A 228 20.67 1.31 4.21
N GLU A 229 21.32 2.05 5.12
CA GLU A 229 22.14 3.21 4.78
C GLU A 229 23.47 2.82 4.13
N THR A 230 24.03 1.65 4.47
CA THR A 230 25.33 1.19 3.95
C THR A 230 25.20 0.31 2.71
N LEU A 231 24.22 -0.60 2.70
CA LEU A 231 24.10 -1.63 1.66
C LEU A 231 22.82 -1.48 0.81
N GLY A 232 21.95 -0.53 1.11
CA GLY A 232 20.66 -0.38 0.45
C GLY A 232 19.69 -1.55 0.69
N LEU A 233 19.96 -2.39 1.71
CA LEU A 233 19.18 -3.57 1.99
C LEU A 233 18.05 -3.28 2.98
N SER A 234 16.82 -3.44 2.51
CA SER A 234 15.61 -3.37 3.35
C SER A 234 15.34 -4.72 4.00
N VAL A 235 16.17 -5.12 4.96
CA VAL A 235 16.06 -6.42 5.65
C VAL A 235 15.38 -6.22 7.00
N THR A 236 14.05 -6.24 7.02
CA THR A 236 13.28 -6.23 8.26
C THR A 236 11.96 -6.94 8.04
N ALA A 237 11.63 -7.87 8.92
CA ALA A 237 10.34 -8.53 8.90
C ALA A 237 9.28 -7.62 9.57
N PRO A 238 8.25 -7.17 8.84
CA PRO A 238 7.13 -6.45 9.44
C PRO A 238 6.36 -7.39 10.38
N ARG A 239 5.66 -6.79 11.35
CA ARG A 239 4.77 -7.49 12.29
C ARG A 239 3.36 -6.93 12.13
N GLY A 240 2.35 -7.73 12.43
CA GLY A 240 0.96 -7.28 12.38
C GLY A 240 0.12 -8.09 11.40
N GLY A 241 -0.60 -7.38 10.53
CA GLY A 241 -1.63 -7.96 9.70
C GLY A 241 -2.97 -8.04 10.43
N LEU A 242 -3.12 -7.21 11.46
CA LEU A 242 -4.36 -7.13 12.22
C LEU A 242 -5.50 -6.63 11.34
N PRO A 243 -6.73 -7.11 11.57
CA PRO A 243 -7.91 -6.73 10.80
C PRO A 243 -8.43 -5.33 11.20
N VAL A 244 -7.54 -4.35 11.22
CA VAL A 244 -7.91 -2.96 11.49
C VAL A 244 -8.66 -2.36 10.31
N LYS A 245 -9.50 -1.35 10.57
CA LYS A 245 -10.18 -0.61 9.53
C LYS A 245 -9.19 0.18 8.68
N LEU A 246 -9.21 -0.02 7.37
CA LEU A 246 -8.46 0.79 6.42
C LEU A 246 -9.41 1.65 5.60
N ARG A 247 -9.20 2.96 5.55
CA ARG A 247 -9.91 3.91 4.70
C ARG A 247 -8.90 4.68 3.87
N THR A 248 -9.00 4.59 2.56
CA THR A 248 -8.17 5.39 1.65
C THR A 248 -8.89 6.66 1.28
N HIS A 249 -8.25 7.79 1.52
CA HIS A 249 -8.72 9.12 1.16
C HIS A 249 -7.88 9.67 0.01
N ILE A 250 -8.55 10.08 -1.05
CA ILE A 250 -7.97 10.75 -2.19
C ILE A 250 -8.29 12.23 -2.05
N GLY A 251 -7.26 13.04 -1.83
CA GLY A 251 -7.41 14.47 -1.62
C GLY A 251 -7.62 15.24 -2.91
N GLU A 252 -7.87 16.55 -2.77
CA GLU A 252 -8.07 17.47 -3.88
C GLU A 252 -6.87 17.52 -4.82
N PRO A 253 -7.09 17.55 -6.14
CA PRO A 253 -6.02 17.67 -7.11
C PRO A 253 -5.26 18.99 -6.99
N ILE A 254 -3.95 18.93 -7.01
CA ILE A 254 -3.07 20.08 -7.16
C ILE A 254 -2.84 20.26 -8.66
N PRO A 255 -3.46 21.23 -9.33
CA PRO A 255 -3.37 21.38 -10.78
C PRO A 255 -1.94 21.72 -11.21
N TYR A 256 -1.61 21.36 -12.45
CA TYR A 256 -0.38 21.80 -13.08
C TYR A 256 -0.38 23.33 -13.26
N ASP A 257 0.70 23.97 -12.82
CA ASP A 257 0.96 25.38 -13.04
C ASP A 257 2.37 25.55 -13.63
N PRO A 258 2.50 26.14 -14.85
CA PRO A 258 3.80 26.31 -15.51
C PRO A 258 4.75 27.25 -14.78
N ASN A 259 4.25 28.08 -13.87
CA ASN A 259 5.05 29.05 -13.10
C ASN A 259 5.57 28.48 -11.77
N THR A 260 5.12 27.30 -11.36
CA THR A 260 5.50 26.69 -10.09
C THR A 260 6.80 25.89 -10.25
N THR A 261 7.75 26.10 -9.34
CA THR A 261 9.00 25.33 -9.29
C THR A 261 8.77 23.93 -8.71
N ALA A 262 9.68 22.99 -8.96
CA ALA A 262 9.59 21.65 -8.41
C ALA A 262 9.67 21.64 -6.87
N GLU A 263 10.42 22.56 -6.29
CA GLU A 263 10.54 22.77 -4.85
C GLU A 263 9.20 23.21 -4.24
N GLU A 264 8.60 24.24 -4.80
CA GLU A 264 7.30 24.77 -4.34
C GLU A 264 6.18 23.72 -4.48
N LEU A 265 6.15 23.00 -5.61
CA LEU A 265 5.17 21.94 -5.86
C LEU A 265 5.37 20.78 -4.87
N ALA A 266 6.62 20.43 -4.55
CA ALA A 266 6.91 19.38 -3.58
C ALA A 266 6.45 19.75 -2.16
N GLU A 267 6.70 21.00 -1.71
CA GLU A 267 6.23 21.47 -0.39
C GLU A 267 4.71 21.62 -0.34
N LYS A 268 4.07 22.10 -1.42
CA LYS A 268 2.61 22.16 -1.54
C LYS A 268 1.99 20.75 -1.43
N THR A 269 2.57 19.79 -2.12
CA THR A 269 2.12 18.40 -2.08
C THR A 269 2.30 17.78 -0.70
N LYS A 270 3.44 18.02 -0.06
CA LYS A 270 3.74 17.56 1.29
C LYS A 270 2.75 18.12 2.30
N THR A 271 2.46 19.41 2.22
CA THR A 271 1.47 20.07 3.07
C THR A 271 0.07 19.49 2.85
N ALA A 272 -0.33 19.30 1.60
CA ALA A 272 -1.63 18.69 1.28
C ALA A 272 -1.75 17.26 1.84
N LEU A 273 -0.70 16.44 1.71
CA LEU A 273 -0.70 15.10 2.29
C LEU A 273 -0.68 15.11 3.82
N GLN A 274 0.06 16.04 4.45
CA GLN A 274 0.06 16.22 5.91
C GLN A 274 -1.33 16.61 6.43
N ASN A 275 -2.00 17.53 5.74
CA ASN A 275 -3.36 17.94 6.09
C ASN A 275 -4.34 16.76 5.96
N LEU A 276 -4.22 15.96 4.89
CA LEU A 276 -5.03 14.76 4.69
C LEU A 276 -4.82 13.75 5.83
N ILE A 277 -3.57 13.53 6.24
CA ILE A 277 -3.24 12.67 7.38
C ILE A 277 -3.85 13.24 8.67
N GLN A 278 -3.68 14.53 8.95
CA GLN A 278 -4.17 15.15 10.18
C GLN A 278 -5.70 15.18 10.28
N SER A 279 -6.40 15.27 9.14
CA SER A 279 -7.86 15.29 9.10
C SER A 279 -8.48 13.93 9.36
N HIS A 280 -7.79 12.83 9.00
CA HIS A 280 -8.37 11.49 9.02
C HIS A 280 -7.69 10.53 9.99
N GLN A 281 -6.42 10.78 10.37
CA GLN A 281 -5.67 9.88 11.25
C GLN A 281 -5.63 10.38 12.69
N GLN A 282 -6.00 9.50 13.61
CA GLN A 282 -5.69 9.76 15.02
C GLN A 282 -4.18 9.63 15.24
N ILE A 283 -3.55 10.67 15.77
CA ILE A 283 -2.12 10.69 16.09
C ILE A 283 -1.92 10.94 17.60
N PRO A 284 -1.14 10.10 18.31
CA PRO A 284 -0.51 8.88 17.81
C PRO A 284 -1.52 7.78 17.49
N GLY A 285 -1.17 6.92 16.53
CA GLY A 285 -2.02 5.81 16.10
C GLY A 285 -2.25 4.78 17.22
N SER A 286 -3.46 4.20 17.26
CA SER A 286 -3.85 3.22 18.26
C SER A 286 -4.44 1.96 17.62
N ILE A 287 -3.76 0.82 17.79
CA ILE A 287 -4.25 -0.49 17.28
C ILE A 287 -5.66 -0.78 17.80
N TRP A 288 -5.91 -0.53 19.10
CA TRP A 288 -7.21 -0.83 19.69
C TRP A 288 -8.34 -0.01 19.04
N LYS A 289 -8.13 1.29 18.87
CA LYS A 289 -9.12 2.14 18.21
C LYS A 289 -9.32 1.77 16.73
N ALA A 290 -8.23 1.43 16.04
CA ALA A 290 -8.28 0.98 14.65
C ALA A 290 -9.02 -0.36 14.48
N LEU A 291 -8.96 -1.25 15.48
CA LEU A 291 -9.77 -2.48 15.52
C LEU A 291 -11.25 -2.16 15.79
N LEU A 292 -11.55 -1.28 16.73
CA LEU A 292 -12.93 -0.87 17.04
C LEU A 292 -13.59 -0.17 15.84
N ALA A 293 -12.84 0.63 15.09
CA ALA A 293 -13.32 1.30 13.88
C ALA A 293 -13.85 0.33 12.79
N ARG A 294 -13.53 -0.98 12.90
CA ARG A 294 -14.12 -2.02 12.03
C ARG A 294 -15.64 -2.12 12.16
N PHE A 295 -16.17 -1.75 13.31
CA PHE A 295 -17.61 -1.83 13.64
C PHE A 295 -18.33 -0.51 13.41
N ASP A 296 -17.60 0.54 13.02
CA ASP A 296 -18.20 1.81 12.64
C ASP A 296 -19.06 1.63 11.38
N LYS A 297 -20.17 2.33 11.34
CA LYS A 297 -21.00 2.37 10.11
C LYS A 297 -20.15 2.96 8.98
N PRO A 298 -20.32 2.45 7.73
CA PRO A 298 -19.68 3.05 6.57
C PRO A 298 -19.96 4.57 6.55
N GLN A 299 -18.95 5.37 6.39
CA GLN A 299 -19.09 6.80 6.22
C GLN A 299 -19.79 7.00 4.87
N LYS A 300 -20.97 7.60 4.87
CA LYS A 300 -21.59 8.02 3.61
C LYS A 300 -20.75 9.17 3.08
N ASP A 301 -20.33 9.03 1.83
CA ASP A 301 -19.79 10.17 1.09
C ASP A 301 -20.94 11.20 1.00
N ASP A 302 -20.75 12.38 1.61
CA ASP A 302 -21.67 13.51 1.55
C ASP A 302 -21.51 14.24 0.21
#